data_297fb2e60f6a0af880b4fd8780684367
#
_entry.id   297fb2e60f6a0af880b4fd8780684367
#
_cell.length_a   1.000
_cell.length_b   1.000
_cell.length_c   1.000
_cell.angle_alpha   90.00
_cell.angle_beta   90.00
_cell.angle_gamma   90.00
#
_symmetry.space_group_name_H-M   'P 1'
#
loop_
_entity.id
_entity.type
_entity.pdbx_description
1 polymer ?
#
loop_
_entity_poly.entity_id
_entity_poly.type
_entity_poly.pdbx_seq_one_letter_code
_entity_poly.pdbx_strand_id
1 'polypeptide(L)'
;MIKKILTAFLLLPTLLCAQINTERVMTIARNALYFEDYVLSIQYFNQVINAKPYLYEPYFFRGLAKINLDDFQGAEADCNAAIQRNPFVVGAYQIRGLARIRQNNYDGAIEDYKTALKYDPENLVLWHNLSLCHMQKEDYGAAKEDLGKLLKIAPRYTRAYLMRGEVSLK
;
A
#
# COMPACT_ATOMS: atom_id res chain seq x y z
N MET A 1 42.04 -3.17 -43.42
CA MET A 1 41.39 -3.88 -42.30
C MET A 1 41.48 -3.14 -40.96
N ILE A 2 42.20 -2.04 -40.80
CA ILE A 2 42.43 -1.31 -39.53
C ILE A 2 41.35 -0.24 -39.26
N LYS A 3 40.63 0.26 -40.27
CA LYS A 3 39.61 1.32 -40.10
C LYS A 3 38.28 0.86 -39.50
N LYS A 4 37.97 -0.43 -39.41
CA LYS A 4 36.72 -0.96 -38.84
C LYS A 4 36.79 -1.27 -37.33
N ILE A 5 37.98 -1.28 -36.74
CA ILE A 5 38.18 -1.57 -35.31
C ILE A 5 38.08 -0.27 -34.47
N LEU A 6 38.34 0.90 -35.07
CA LEU A 6 38.34 2.19 -34.35
C LEU A 6 36.95 2.73 -34.06
N THR A 7 35.94 2.28 -34.83
CA THR A 7 34.54 2.73 -34.63
C THR A 7 33.80 1.98 -33.51
N ALA A 8 34.30 0.78 -33.14
CA ALA A 8 33.67 0.01 -32.04
C ALA A 8 34.08 0.50 -30.64
N PHE A 9 35.22 1.21 -30.52
CA PHE A 9 35.72 1.69 -29.24
C PHE A 9 35.14 3.07 -28.82
N LEU A 10 34.53 3.81 -29.76
CA LEU A 10 33.94 5.12 -29.51
C LEU A 10 32.46 5.04 -29.00
N LEU A 11 31.84 3.84 -29.05
CA LEU A 11 30.47 3.65 -28.54
C LEU A 11 30.40 3.10 -27.11
N LEU A 12 31.55 2.73 -26.52
CA LEU A 12 31.59 2.22 -25.15
C LEU A 12 31.43 3.29 -24.02
N PRO A 13 31.79 4.57 -24.19
CA PRO A 13 31.60 5.55 -23.11
C PRO A 13 30.17 6.06 -22.94
N THR A 14 29.30 5.85 -23.90
CA THR A 14 27.91 6.33 -23.81
C THR A 14 26.97 5.40 -23.01
N LEU A 15 27.42 4.20 -22.68
CA LEU A 15 26.71 3.23 -21.85
C LEU A 15 27.02 3.35 -20.35
N LEU A 16 27.91 4.25 -19.95
CA LEU A 16 28.07 4.67 -18.56
C LEU A 16 27.08 5.79 -18.24
N CYS A 17 25.85 5.65 -18.70
CA CYS A 17 24.73 6.46 -18.26
C CYS A 17 24.62 6.22 -16.75
N ALA A 18 24.82 7.26 -15.96
CA ALA A 18 24.91 7.22 -14.52
C ALA A 18 23.87 6.25 -13.95
N GLN A 19 24.33 5.10 -13.48
CA GLN A 19 23.46 4.11 -12.86
C GLN A 19 22.86 4.79 -11.64
N ILE A 20 21.57 5.15 -11.73
CA ILE A 20 20.86 5.84 -10.66
C ILE A 20 21.08 5.01 -9.40
N ASN A 21 21.64 5.62 -8.38
CA ASN A 21 21.73 4.98 -7.07
C ASN A 21 20.31 4.87 -6.50
N THR A 22 19.64 3.77 -6.85
CA THR A 22 18.24 3.53 -6.50
C THR A 22 18.00 3.49 -4.99
N GLU A 23 19.01 3.13 -4.18
CA GLU A 23 18.90 3.13 -2.71
C GLU A 23 18.83 4.56 -2.16
N ARG A 24 19.68 5.44 -2.69
CA ARG A 24 19.66 6.86 -2.32
C ARG A 24 18.33 7.52 -2.75
N VAL A 25 17.88 7.25 -3.98
CA VAL A 25 16.60 7.77 -4.49
C VAL A 25 15.41 7.25 -3.67
N MET A 26 15.44 5.96 -3.30
CA MET A 26 14.43 5.36 -2.43
C MET A 26 14.39 6.03 -1.05
N THR A 27 15.56 6.34 -0.49
CA THR A 27 15.66 7.07 0.81
C THR A 27 15.08 8.46 0.70
N ILE A 28 15.39 9.20 -0.37
CA ILE A 28 14.82 10.55 -0.61
C ILE A 28 13.31 10.47 -0.76
N ALA A 29 12.81 9.48 -1.53
CA ALA A 29 11.39 9.28 -1.73
C ALA A 29 10.64 9.02 -0.41
N ARG A 30 11.20 8.15 0.46
CA ARG A 30 10.62 7.86 1.78
C ARG A 30 10.69 9.05 2.72
N ASN A 31 11.75 9.84 2.68
CA ASN A 31 11.83 11.07 3.46
C ASN A 31 10.78 12.09 3.00
N ALA A 32 10.61 12.29 1.69
CA ALA A 32 9.57 13.15 1.16
C ALA A 32 8.17 12.68 1.61
N LEU A 33 7.93 11.37 1.59
CA LEU A 33 6.68 10.77 2.09
C LEU A 33 6.49 11.04 3.59
N TYR A 34 7.53 10.88 4.39
CA TYR A 34 7.49 11.13 5.84
C TYR A 34 7.18 12.60 6.17
N PHE A 35 7.71 13.53 5.38
CA PHE A 35 7.42 14.96 5.51
C PHE A 35 6.18 15.41 4.75
N GLU A 36 5.34 14.46 4.33
CA GLU A 36 4.06 14.69 3.65
C GLU A 36 4.16 15.40 2.28
N ASP A 37 5.38 15.47 1.70
CA ASP A 37 5.55 15.91 0.32
C ASP A 37 5.26 14.75 -0.64
N TYR A 38 3.97 14.44 -0.75
CA TYR A 38 3.48 13.28 -1.52
C TYR A 38 3.82 13.39 -3.00
N VAL A 39 3.74 14.59 -3.57
CA VAL A 39 4.04 14.82 -4.99
C VAL A 39 5.50 14.51 -5.29
N LEU A 40 6.41 15.05 -4.49
CA LEU A 40 7.84 14.81 -4.62
C LEU A 40 8.17 13.32 -4.39
N SER A 41 7.55 12.71 -3.39
CA SER A 41 7.77 11.28 -3.09
C SER A 41 7.38 10.41 -4.28
N ILE A 42 6.23 10.68 -4.94
CA ILE A 42 5.77 9.98 -6.14
C ILE A 42 6.78 10.11 -7.28
N GLN A 43 7.33 11.31 -7.49
CA GLN A 43 8.33 11.54 -8.53
C GLN A 43 9.58 10.67 -8.33
N TYR A 44 10.08 10.59 -7.10
CA TYR A 44 11.23 9.75 -6.78
C TYR A 44 10.92 8.26 -6.81
N PHE A 45 9.73 7.81 -6.36
CA PHE A 45 9.32 6.42 -6.53
C PHE A 45 9.21 6.04 -7.99
N ASN A 46 8.74 6.94 -8.89
CA ASN A 46 8.73 6.71 -10.33
C ASN A 46 10.15 6.45 -10.88
N GLN A 47 11.15 7.20 -10.42
CA GLN A 47 12.54 6.97 -10.83
C GLN A 47 13.04 5.60 -10.39
N VAL A 48 12.72 5.16 -9.15
CA VAL A 48 13.09 3.82 -8.66
C VAL A 48 12.38 2.73 -9.47
N ILE A 49 11.08 2.89 -9.74
CA ILE A 49 10.29 1.93 -10.53
C ILE A 49 10.84 1.79 -11.94
N ASN A 50 11.19 2.91 -12.59
CA ASN A 50 11.77 2.88 -13.93
C ASN A 50 13.13 2.16 -13.98
N ALA A 51 13.95 2.30 -12.93
CA ALA A 51 15.24 1.67 -12.82
C ALA A 51 15.16 0.20 -12.38
N LYS A 52 14.25 -0.13 -11.45
CA LYS A 52 14.08 -1.46 -10.84
C LYS A 52 12.59 -1.83 -10.73
N PRO A 53 11.90 -2.14 -11.83
CA PRO A 53 10.46 -2.40 -11.83
C PRO A 53 10.03 -3.67 -11.11
N TYR A 54 10.97 -4.52 -10.72
CA TYR A 54 10.71 -5.76 -10.00
C TYR A 54 10.61 -5.59 -8.47
N LEU A 55 11.02 -4.46 -7.92
CA LEU A 55 10.90 -4.17 -6.49
C LEU A 55 9.43 -3.89 -6.14
N TYR A 56 8.94 -4.40 -5.01
CA TYR A 56 7.58 -4.14 -4.55
C TYR A 56 7.49 -2.83 -3.76
N GLU A 57 8.53 -2.47 -3.02
CA GLU A 57 8.54 -1.35 -2.09
C GLU A 57 8.18 -0.01 -2.74
N PRO A 58 8.75 0.38 -3.89
CA PRO A 58 8.41 1.69 -4.46
C PRO A 58 6.95 1.77 -4.91
N TYR A 59 6.34 0.67 -5.36
CA TYR A 59 4.90 0.64 -5.64
C TYR A 59 4.07 0.78 -4.36
N PHE A 60 4.42 0.04 -3.31
CA PHE A 60 3.75 0.13 -2.03
C PHE A 60 3.77 1.55 -1.46
N PHE A 61 4.95 2.18 -1.38
CA PHE A 61 5.07 3.53 -0.86
C PHE A 61 4.46 4.58 -1.78
N ARG A 62 4.49 4.38 -3.11
CA ARG A 62 3.79 5.28 -4.04
C ARG A 62 2.27 5.16 -3.89
N GLY A 63 1.74 3.97 -3.68
CA GLY A 63 0.33 3.75 -3.32
C GLY A 63 -0.05 4.48 -2.04
N LEU A 64 0.81 4.45 -1.01
CA LEU A 64 0.62 5.19 0.23
C LEU A 64 0.63 6.72 0.00
N ALA A 65 1.50 7.23 -0.87
CA ALA A 65 1.50 8.65 -1.22
C ALA A 65 0.22 9.05 -1.97
N LYS A 66 -0.21 8.22 -2.92
CA LYS A 66 -1.42 8.48 -3.73
C LYS A 66 -2.69 8.50 -2.92
N ILE A 67 -2.85 7.62 -1.92
CA ILE A 67 -4.05 7.60 -1.08
C ILE A 67 -4.18 8.89 -0.26
N ASN A 68 -3.07 9.50 0.14
CA ASN A 68 -3.05 10.79 0.83
C ASN A 68 -3.35 11.98 -0.11
N LEU A 69 -3.28 11.78 -1.41
CA LEU A 69 -3.69 12.75 -2.45
C LEU A 69 -5.08 12.43 -3.03
N ASP A 70 -5.84 11.53 -2.38
CA ASP A 70 -7.15 11.06 -2.83
C ASP A 70 -7.15 10.38 -4.23
N ASP A 71 -5.97 9.98 -4.75
CA ASP A 71 -5.86 9.15 -5.93
C ASP A 71 -6.09 7.67 -5.58
N PHE A 72 -7.36 7.32 -5.30
CA PHE A 72 -7.72 5.99 -4.83
C PHE A 72 -7.52 4.91 -5.90
N GLN A 73 -7.79 5.23 -7.17
CA GLN A 73 -7.57 4.30 -8.28
C GLN A 73 -6.09 4.04 -8.51
N GLY A 74 -5.28 5.09 -8.49
CA GLY A 74 -3.83 4.96 -8.62
C GLY A 74 -3.20 4.24 -7.42
N ALA A 75 -3.73 4.45 -6.21
CA ALA A 75 -3.28 3.73 -5.00
C ALA A 75 -3.61 2.23 -5.10
N GLU A 76 -4.83 1.87 -5.55
CA GLU A 76 -5.22 0.48 -5.77
C GLU A 76 -4.34 -0.20 -6.83
N ALA A 77 -4.07 0.47 -7.95
CA ALA A 77 -3.20 -0.05 -9.01
C ALA A 77 -1.76 -0.31 -8.51
N ASP A 78 -1.21 0.61 -7.72
CA ASP A 78 0.13 0.46 -7.14
C ASP A 78 0.17 -0.65 -6.09
N CYS A 79 -0.84 -0.77 -5.24
CA CYS A 79 -0.93 -1.89 -4.29
C CYS A 79 -1.07 -3.23 -5.00
N ASN A 80 -1.82 -3.32 -6.10
CA ASN A 80 -1.88 -4.52 -6.94
C ASN A 80 -0.50 -4.90 -7.46
N ALA A 81 0.26 -3.92 -7.97
CA ALA A 81 1.62 -4.14 -8.46
C ALA A 81 2.58 -4.58 -7.34
N ALA A 82 2.45 -4.03 -6.13
CA ALA A 82 3.23 -4.43 -4.96
C ALA A 82 2.91 -5.87 -4.53
N ILE A 83 1.63 -6.22 -4.40
CA ILE A 83 1.14 -7.55 -3.99
C ILE A 83 1.57 -8.62 -5.00
N GLN A 84 1.49 -8.32 -6.30
CA GLN A 84 1.94 -9.25 -7.35
C GLN A 84 3.43 -9.60 -7.21
N ARG A 85 4.26 -8.68 -6.73
CA ARG A 85 5.70 -8.87 -6.53
C ARG A 85 6.02 -9.51 -5.19
N ASN A 86 5.27 -9.15 -4.16
CA ASN A 86 5.39 -9.72 -2.83
C ASN A 86 4.00 -9.83 -2.18
N PRO A 87 3.40 -11.04 -2.16
CA PRO A 87 2.07 -11.26 -1.60
C PRO A 87 1.99 -11.20 -0.07
N PHE A 88 3.12 -11.05 0.63
CA PHE A 88 3.17 -11.03 2.09
C PHE A 88 3.18 -9.61 2.68
N VAL A 89 3.04 -8.58 1.85
CA VAL A 89 3.06 -7.18 2.30
C VAL A 89 1.71 -6.79 2.87
N VAL A 90 1.52 -6.98 4.18
CA VAL A 90 0.28 -6.63 4.91
C VAL A 90 -0.18 -5.21 4.63
N GLY A 91 0.75 -4.24 4.67
CA GLY A 91 0.43 -2.83 4.39
C GLY A 91 -0.14 -2.57 3.00
N ALA A 92 0.23 -3.36 1.98
CA ALA A 92 -0.33 -3.18 0.64
C ALA A 92 -1.80 -3.59 0.57
N TYR A 93 -2.20 -4.66 1.24
CA TYR A 93 -3.61 -5.04 1.39
C TYR A 93 -4.38 -3.99 2.20
N GLN A 94 -3.77 -3.47 3.29
CA GLN A 94 -4.38 -2.42 4.10
C GLN A 94 -4.68 -1.16 3.30
N ILE A 95 -3.72 -0.67 2.51
CA ILE A 95 -3.88 0.53 1.67
C ILE A 95 -4.87 0.26 0.54
N ARG A 96 -4.81 -0.92 -0.10
CA ARG A 96 -5.75 -1.29 -1.16
C ARG A 96 -7.18 -1.38 -0.63
N GLY A 97 -7.37 -2.00 0.53
CA GLY A 97 -8.66 -2.05 1.22
C GLY A 97 -9.20 -0.65 1.54
N LEU A 98 -8.35 0.26 2.02
CA LEU A 98 -8.74 1.65 2.27
C LEU A 98 -9.12 2.36 0.97
N ALA A 99 -8.35 2.20 -0.11
CA ALA A 99 -8.66 2.76 -1.42
C ALA A 99 -10.01 2.24 -1.94
N ARG A 100 -10.30 0.96 -1.74
CA ARG A 100 -11.55 0.32 -2.11
C ARG A 100 -12.75 0.84 -1.31
N ILE A 101 -12.60 1.08 0.00
CA ILE A 101 -13.62 1.74 0.83
C ILE A 101 -13.98 3.11 0.24
N ARG A 102 -12.98 3.91 -0.11
CA ARG A 102 -13.18 5.24 -0.70
C ARG A 102 -13.88 5.20 -2.06
N GLN A 103 -13.83 4.05 -2.73
CA GLN A 103 -14.53 3.75 -3.99
C GLN A 103 -15.86 3.00 -3.77
N ASN A 104 -16.33 2.86 -2.52
CA ASN A 104 -17.52 2.08 -2.12
C ASN A 104 -17.45 0.58 -2.47
N ASN A 105 -16.26 0.06 -2.76
CA ASN A 105 -16.03 -1.36 -2.98
C ASN A 105 -15.75 -2.08 -1.65
N TYR A 106 -16.79 -2.21 -0.82
CA TYR A 106 -16.67 -2.80 0.51
C TYR A 106 -16.33 -4.30 0.47
N ASP A 107 -16.83 -5.05 -0.53
CA ASP A 107 -16.53 -6.48 -0.69
C ASP A 107 -15.04 -6.70 -0.95
N GLY A 108 -14.47 -5.97 -1.89
CA GLY A 108 -13.04 -6.04 -2.17
C GLY A 108 -12.18 -5.60 -0.98
N ALA A 109 -12.63 -4.62 -0.20
CA ALA A 109 -11.94 -4.20 1.02
C ALA A 109 -11.96 -5.30 2.10
N ILE A 110 -13.10 -5.99 2.28
CA ILE A 110 -13.25 -7.11 3.21
C ILE A 110 -12.28 -8.25 2.85
N GLU A 111 -12.17 -8.59 1.56
CA GLU A 111 -11.21 -9.61 1.09
C GLU A 111 -9.77 -9.23 1.42
N ASP A 112 -9.41 -7.97 1.20
CA ASP A 112 -8.07 -7.45 1.50
C ASP A 112 -7.75 -7.53 2.99
N TYR A 113 -8.65 -7.04 3.85
CA TYR A 113 -8.44 -7.07 5.29
C TYR A 113 -8.41 -8.50 5.84
N LYS A 114 -9.27 -9.39 5.37
CA LYS A 114 -9.23 -10.81 5.72
C LYS A 114 -7.92 -11.47 5.29
N THR A 115 -7.39 -11.10 4.12
CA THR A 115 -6.10 -11.60 3.63
C THR A 115 -4.94 -11.07 4.47
N ALA A 116 -4.94 -9.77 4.78
CA ALA A 116 -3.94 -9.14 5.63
C ALA A 116 -3.91 -9.77 7.05
N LEU A 117 -5.09 -10.06 7.62
CA LEU A 117 -5.24 -10.68 8.95
C LEU A 117 -4.73 -12.12 9.03
N LYS A 118 -4.55 -12.83 7.89
CA LYS A 118 -3.87 -14.14 7.89
C LYS A 118 -2.38 -14.00 8.21
N TYR A 119 -1.78 -12.86 7.88
CA TYR A 119 -0.36 -12.59 8.10
C TYR A 119 -0.10 -11.80 9.38
N ASP A 120 -1.06 -10.95 9.79
CA ASP A 120 -0.98 -10.13 10.99
C ASP A 120 -2.34 -10.15 11.74
N PRO A 121 -2.62 -11.26 12.47
CA PRO A 121 -3.93 -11.49 13.09
C PRO A 121 -4.22 -10.57 14.28
N GLU A 122 -3.21 -9.91 14.84
CA GLU A 122 -3.37 -9.01 15.99
C GLU A 122 -3.44 -7.52 15.59
N ASN A 123 -3.46 -7.22 14.29
CA ASN A 123 -3.50 -5.86 13.79
C ASN A 123 -4.85 -5.18 14.05
N LEU A 124 -4.84 -4.25 14.99
CA LEU A 124 -6.05 -3.54 15.43
C LEU A 124 -6.68 -2.71 14.29
N VAL A 125 -5.84 -2.14 13.41
CA VAL A 125 -6.32 -1.29 12.30
C VAL A 125 -7.09 -2.14 11.29
N LEU A 126 -6.60 -3.36 11.01
CA LEU A 126 -7.27 -4.28 10.10
C LEU A 126 -8.63 -4.73 10.63
N TRP A 127 -8.70 -5.14 11.92
CA TRP A 127 -9.97 -5.51 12.56
C TRP A 127 -10.95 -4.33 12.61
N HIS A 128 -10.45 -3.13 12.93
CA HIS A 128 -11.27 -1.92 12.93
C HIS A 128 -11.87 -1.64 11.55
N ASN A 129 -11.04 -1.65 10.50
CA ASN A 129 -11.51 -1.35 9.15
C ASN A 129 -12.41 -2.45 8.58
N LEU A 130 -12.13 -3.72 8.92
CA LEU A 130 -12.99 -4.85 8.56
C LEU A 130 -14.40 -4.69 9.17
N SER A 131 -14.46 -4.36 10.47
CA SER A 131 -15.76 -4.12 11.13
C SER A 131 -16.52 -2.95 10.53
N LEU A 132 -15.82 -1.86 10.14
CA LEU A 132 -16.43 -0.74 9.42
C LEU A 132 -17.03 -1.17 8.07
N CYS A 133 -16.31 -2.01 7.31
CA CYS A 133 -16.82 -2.51 6.04
C CYS A 133 -18.11 -3.35 6.24
N HIS A 134 -18.15 -4.23 7.25
CA HIS A 134 -19.34 -5.00 7.55
C HIS A 134 -20.51 -4.10 8.01
N MET A 135 -20.23 -3.04 8.82
CA MET A 135 -21.25 -2.06 9.20
C MET A 135 -21.81 -1.32 7.98
N GLN A 136 -20.98 -0.91 7.04
CA GLN A 136 -21.42 -0.24 5.80
C GLN A 136 -22.26 -1.16 4.90
N LYS A 137 -22.05 -2.45 4.99
CA LYS A 137 -22.86 -3.47 4.31
C LYS A 137 -24.10 -3.91 5.11
N GLU A 138 -24.32 -3.30 6.25
CA GLU A 138 -25.41 -3.67 7.19
C GLU A 138 -25.31 -5.13 7.70
N ASP A 139 -24.15 -5.78 7.54
CA ASP A 139 -23.85 -7.06 8.15
C ASP A 139 -23.41 -6.88 9.61
N TYR A 140 -24.38 -6.54 10.43
CA TYR A 140 -24.16 -6.23 11.84
C TYR A 140 -23.69 -7.45 12.65
N GLY A 141 -24.04 -8.65 12.21
CA GLY A 141 -23.56 -9.89 12.82
C GLY A 141 -22.05 -10.04 12.68
N ALA A 142 -21.53 -9.93 11.45
CA ALA A 142 -20.10 -10.00 11.18
C ALA A 142 -19.35 -8.83 11.84
N ALA A 143 -19.91 -7.61 11.79
CA ALA A 143 -19.32 -6.44 12.45
C ALA A 143 -19.13 -6.66 13.97
N LYS A 144 -20.14 -7.23 14.65
CA LYS A 144 -20.07 -7.54 16.09
C LYS A 144 -19.01 -8.59 16.41
N GLU A 145 -18.86 -9.61 15.53
CA GLU A 145 -17.82 -10.63 15.69
C GLU A 145 -16.42 -10.01 15.57
N ASP A 146 -16.18 -9.17 14.55
CA ASP A 146 -14.89 -8.51 14.33
C ASP A 146 -14.53 -7.58 15.48
N LEU A 147 -15.49 -6.78 15.96
CA LEU A 147 -15.31 -5.92 17.13
C LEU A 147 -15.02 -6.75 18.40
N GLY A 148 -15.63 -7.93 18.52
CA GLY A 148 -15.33 -8.87 19.59
C GLY A 148 -13.89 -9.37 19.56
N LYS A 149 -13.35 -9.68 18.36
CA LYS A 149 -11.93 -10.06 18.18
C LYS A 149 -11.01 -8.90 18.50
N LEU A 150 -11.32 -7.69 18.00
CA LEU A 150 -10.56 -6.49 18.29
C LEU A 150 -10.48 -6.22 19.79
N LEU A 151 -11.59 -6.31 20.52
CA LEU A 151 -11.64 -6.06 21.95
C LEU A 151 -10.96 -7.14 22.79
N LYS A 152 -10.84 -8.38 22.30
CA LYS A 152 -10.01 -9.41 22.94
C LYS A 152 -8.52 -9.05 22.88
N ILE A 153 -8.07 -8.49 21.74
CA ILE A 153 -6.67 -8.06 21.55
C ILE A 153 -6.40 -6.76 22.32
N ALA A 154 -7.33 -5.80 22.23
CA ALA A 154 -7.19 -4.48 22.84
C ALA A 154 -8.44 -4.11 23.69
N PRO A 155 -8.52 -4.58 24.94
CA PRO A 155 -9.67 -4.35 25.81
C PRO A 155 -9.96 -2.89 26.17
N ARG A 156 -9.00 -2.00 25.94
CA ARG A 156 -9.15 -0.55 26.19
C ARG A 156 -9.41 0.28 24.95
N TYR A 157 -9.67 -0.36 23.80
CA TYR A 157 -9.92 0.36 22.55
C TYR A 157 -11.34 0.96 22.52
N THR A 158 -11.47 2.17 23.08
CA THR A 158 -12.76 2.85 23.31
C THR A 158 -13.63 2.92 22.05
N ARG A 159 -13.03 3.18 20.88
CA ARG A 159 -13.77 3.30 19.62
C ARG A 159 -14.54 2.02 19.26
N ALA A 160 -13.98 0.84 19.55
CA ALA A 160 -14.66 -0.43 19.29
C ALA A 160 -15.89 -0.63 20.19
N TYR A 161 -15.87 -0.11 21.41
CA TYR A 161 -17.07 -0.15 22.27
C TYR A 161 -18.19 0.73 21.73
N LEU A 162 -17.85 1.94 21.23
CA LEU A 162 -18.83 2.82 20.59
C LEU A 162 -19.44 2.14 19.36
N MET A 163 -18.62 1.61 18.47
CA MET A 163 -19.09 0.90 17.28
C MET A 163 -19.94 -0.32 17.63
N ARG A 164 -19.57 -1.06 18.69
CA ARG A 164 -20.35 -2.21 19.15
C ARG A 164 -21.71 -1.77 19.73
N GLY A 165 -21.76 -0.61 20.39
CA GLY A 165 -23.02 0.02 20.82
C GLY A 165 -23.91 0.33 19.63
N GLU A 166 -23.38 0.99 18.59
CA GLU A 166 -24.12 1.31 17.36
C GLU A 166 -24.67 0.06 16.67
N VAL A 167 -23.86 -0.98 16.54
CA VAL A 167 -24.26 -2.28 15.95
C VAL A 167 -25.34 -2.98 16.79
N SER A 168 -25.37 -2.77 18.11
CA SER A 168 -26.34 -3.42 18.99
C SER A 168 -27.73 -2.75 18.97
N LEU A 169 -27.83 -1.54 18.41
CA LEU A 169 -29.07 -0.81 18.25
C LEU A 169 -29.76 -1.07 16.89
N LYS A 170 -29.12 -1.83 16.03
CA LYS A 170 -29.61 -2.21 14.71
C LYS A 170 -30.12 -3.63 14.69
#